data_d333af1a4bd08aab405e98add4707dd8
#
_entry.id   d333af1a4bd08aab405e98add4707dd8
#
_cell.length_a   1.000
_cell.length_b   1.000
_cell.length_c   1.000
_cell.angle_alpha   90.00
_cell.angle_beta   90.00
_cell.angle_gamma   90.00
#
_symmetry.space_group_name_H-M   'P 1'
#
loop_
_entity.id
_entity.type
_entity.pdbx_description
1 polymer ?
#
loop_
_entity_poly.entity_id
_entity_poly.type
_entity_poly.pdbx_seq_one_letter_code
_entity_poly.pdbx_strand_id
1 'polypeptide(L)'
;MSAESHEETDEHPILHAEVPTSVQRALDADGALLEAQRLALKADLGPDGQFGEQWLLLDDRELRVVERHNGTAHLRYKYRLDAIQGARIERCVGNGLLEVTVDELPRVLVHYTNELTDRFGRIAHYLTERAERGEEVELPDPYAGSNMCQVCGRPLLDASAKVCPGCVQRGKTLKRLLGLAKPYWGSMAAIVGLLVLGTALDLTPPYLTRVLIDDVLAVNGRPDWLAYVVLALLAIGL
;
A
#
# COMPACT_ATOMS: atom_id res chain seq x y z
N MET A 1 18.05 40.42 31.62
CA MET A 1 16.58 40.18 31.77
C MET A 1 16.05 39.93 30.38
N SER A 2 16.10 38.68 29.97
CA SER A 2 15.60 38.25 28.66
C SER A 2 14.30 37.48 28.94
N ALA A 3 13.22 38.02 28.38
CA ALA A 3 11.92 37.37 28.42
C ALA A 3 11.94 36.20 27.44
N GLU A 4 11.89 34.99 27.99
CA GLU A 4 11.55 33.78 27.22
C GLU A 4 10.05 33.87 26.93
N SER A 5 9.75 34.14 25.68
CA SER A 5 8.43 33.94 25.11
C SER A 5 8.19 32.43 25.07
N HIS A 6 7.33 31.93 25.94
CA HIS A 6 6.69 30.64 25.78
C HIS A 6 5.90 30.71 24.44
N GLU A 7 6.43 30.05 23.43
CA GLU A 7 5.75 29.70 22.19
C GLU A 7 4.74 28.60 22.58
N GLU A 8 3.52 29.04 22.78
CA GLU A 8 2.34 28.21 22.90
C GLU A 8 2.24 27.41 21.60
N THR A 9 2.68 26.18 21.62
CA THR A 9 2.48 25.23 20.51
C THR A 9 1.00 25.05 20.33
N ASP A 10 0.46 25.75 19.34
CA ASP A 10 -0.88 25.56 18.81
C ASP A 10 -0.94 24.11 18.29
N GLU A 11 -1.50 23.23 19.10
CA GLU A 11 -1.71 21.82 18.77
C GLU A 11 -2.77 21.74 17.68
N HIS A 12 -2.32 21.82 16.43
CA HIS A 12 -3.19 21.66 15.28
C HIS A 12 -3.91 20.30 15.34
N PRO A 13 -5.22 20.28 15.10
CA PRO A 13 -6.00 19.05 15.09
C PRO A 13 -5.41 18.05 14.10
N ILE A 14 -5.34 16.77 14.50
CA ILE A 14 -4.87 15.67 13.66
C ILE A 14 -5.93 15.40 12.55
N LEU A 15 -6.13 16.36 11.69
CA LEU A 15 -7.03 16.27 10.54
C LEU A 15 -6.22 15.67 9.36
N HIS A 16 -6.10 14.35 9.33
CA HIS A 16 -5.33 13.65 8.29
C HIS A 16 -6.13 13.27 7.03
N ALA A 17 -7.42 13.61 6.97
CA ALA A 17 -8.24 13.35 5.79
C ALA A 17 -8.92 14.63 5.30
N GLU A 18 -8.92 14.85 3.98
CA GLU A 18 -9.73 15.90 3.38
C GLU A 18 -11.22 15.59 3.59
N VAL A 19 -11.83 16.31 4.51
CA VAL A 19 -13.26 16.15 4.83
C VAL A 19 -14.09 16.78 3.71
N PRO A 20 -14.98 16.02 3.04
CA PRO A 20 -15.81 16.55 1.97
C PRO A 20 -16.73 17.69 2.44
N THR A 21 -16.97 18.66 1.56
CA THR A 21 -17.85 19.81 1.87
C THR A 21 -19.27 19.43 2.27
N SER A 22 -19.76 18.25 1.84
CA SER A 22 -21.06 17.72 2.28
C SER A 22 -21.05 17.34 3.76
N VAL A 23 -19.94 16.73 4.23
CA VAL A 23 -19.76 16.36 5.64
C VAL A 23 -19.59 17.62 6.50
N GLN A 24 -18.84 18.61 6.00
CA GLN A 24 -18.72 19.92 6.67
C GLN A 24 -20.07 20.57 6.88
N ARG A 25 -20.91 20.63 5.82
CA ARG A 25 -22.28 21.16 5.93
C ARG A 25 -23.16 20.41 6.93
N ALA A 26 -22.99 19.10 7.03
CA ALA A 26 -23.72 18.29 8.01
C ALA A 26 -23.28 18.60 9.45
N LEU A 27 -21.97 18.90 9.66
CA LEU A 27 -21.45 19.38 10.94
C LEU A 27 -21.97 20.78 11.28
N ASP A 28 -21.91 21.71 10.33
CA ASP A 28 -22.39 23.08 10.50
C ASP A 28 -23.89 23.11 10.88
N ALA A 29 -24.68 22.21 10.28
CA ALA A 29 -26.10 22.06 10.61
C ALA A 29 -26.34 21.55 12.05
N ASP A 30 -25.38 20.79 12.62
CA ASP A 30 -25.40 20.37 14.04
C ASP A 30 -24.78 21.42 14.98
N GLY A 31 -24.29 22.54 14.44
CA GLY A 31 -23.64 23.59 15.20
C GLY A 31 -22.20 23.28 15.59
N ALA A 32 -21.57 22.30 14.92
CA ALA A 32 -20.18 21.93 15.14
C ALA A 32 -19.30 22.48 14.01
N LEU A 33 -18.17 23.08 14.38
CA LEU A 33 -17.19 23.56 13.40
C LEU A 33 -16.17 22.46 13.08
N LEU A 34 -15.77 22.35 11.82
CA LEU A 34 -14.74 21.41 11.41
C LEU A 34 -13.39 21.70 12.10
N GLU A 35 -13.06 22.98 12.28
CA GLU A 35 -11.84 23.43 12.96
C GLU A 35 -11.76 23.00 14.43
N ALA A 36 -12.91 22.77 15.08
CA ALA A 36 -12.98 22.27 16.44
C ALA A 36 -12.83 20.73 16.53
N GLN A 37 -12.79 20.03 15.40
CA GLN A 37 -12.63 18.59 15.41
C GLN A 37 -11.16 18.23 15.59
N ARG A 38 -10.85 17.45 16.62
CA ARG A 38 -9.50 16.91 16.88
C ARG A 38 -9.16 15.75 15.97
N LEU A 39 -10.16 15.00 15.51
CA LEU A 39 -10.00 13.83 14.66
C LEU A 39 -11.11 13.73 13.63
N ALA A 40 -10.74 13.41 12.40
CA ALA A 40 -11.66 12.99 11.34
C ALA A 40 -11.15 11.67 10.74
N LEU A 41 -11.88 10.60 10.93
CA LEU A 41 -11.52 9.27 10.43
C LEU A 41 -12.61 8.74 9.49
N LYS A 42 -12.21 8.39 8.28
CA LYS A 42 -13.09 7.83 7.26
C LYS A 42 -13.20 6.32 7.42
N ALA A 43 -14.43 5.80 7.41
CA ALA A 43 -14.77 4.39 7.25
C ALA A 43 -15.33 4.16 5.84
N ASP A 44 -15.09 2.99 5.30
CA ASP A 44 -15.33 2.61 3.90
C ASP A 44 -16.55 1.70 3.71
N LEU A 45 -17.24 1.35 4.79
CA LEU A 45 -18.47 0.59 4.76
C LEU A 45 -19.63 1.42 5.33
N GLY A 46 -20.82 1.23 4.75
CA GLY A 46 -22.07 1.72 5.26
C GLY A 46 -22.61 0.86 6.40
N PRO A 47 -23.70 1.30 7.06
CA PRO A 47 -24.31 0.57 8.17
C PRO A 47 -24.95 -0.76 7.75
N ASP A 48 -25.18 -0.98 6.47
CA ASP A 48 -25.67 -2.21 5.86
C ASP A 48 -24.54 -3.19 5.50
N GLY A 49 -23.27 -2.80 5.79
CA GLY A 49 -22.08 -3.58 5.45
C GLY A 49 -21.68 -3.52 3.98
N GLN A 50 -22.37 -2.73 3.15
CA GLN A 50 -21.97 -2.47 1.77
C GLN A 50 -20.93 -1.34 1.71
N PHE A 51 -20.24 -1.23 0.57
CA PHE A 51 -19.32 -0.11 0.36
C PHE A 51 -20.07 1.22 0.47
N GLY A 52 -19.60 2.08 1.36
CA GLY A 52 -20.20 3.35 1.69
C GLY A 52 -19.17 4.28 2.31
N GLU A 53 -19.60 5.45 2.71
CA GLU A 53 -18.71 6.43 3.29
C GLU A 53 -19.31 6.94 4.59
N GLN A 54 -18.66 6.60 5.70
CA GLN A 54 -18.97 7.10 7.02
C GLN A 54 -17.77 7.87 7.57
N TRP A 55 -18.04 8.91 8.35
CA TRP A 55 -17.02 9.73 8.97
C TRP A 55 -17.21 9.72 10.48
N LEU A 56 -16.19 9.25 11.18
CA LEU A 56 -16.09 9.39 12.62
C LEU A 56 -15.36 10.70 12.93
N LEU A 57 -16.01 11.58 13.62
CA LEU A 57 -15.51 12.89 13.97
C LEU A 57 -15.50 13.02 15.49
N LEU A 58 -14.41 13.53 16.02
CA LEU A 58 -14.19 13.65 17.44
C LEU A 58 -13.74 15.07 17.78
N ASP A 59 -14.44 15.73 18.67
CA ASP A 59 -13.97 16.94 19.33
C ASP A 59 -13.65 16.67 20.82
N ASP A 60 -13.38 17.70 21.61
CA ASP A 60 -13.05 17.55 23.03
C ASP A 60 -14.18 16.97 23.88
N ARG A 61 -15.42 17.08 23.44
CA ARG A 61 -16.62 16.75 24.23
C ARG A 61 -17.52 15.71 23.58
N GLU A 62 -17.53 15.65 22.26
CA GLU A 62 -18.51 14.88 21.51
C GLU A 62 -17.87 14.03 20.41
N LEU A 63 -18.45 12.87 20.22
CA LEU A 63 -18.17 11.95 19.12
C LEU A 63 -19.37 11.97 18.18
N ARG A 64 -19.12 12.20 16.90
CA ARG A 64 -20.14 12.24 15.86
C ARG A 64 -19.84 11.22 14.76
N VAL A 65 -20.89 10.63 14.22
CA VAL A 65 -20.81 9.80 13.02
C VAL A 65 -21.69 10.42 11.95
N VAL A 66 -21.07 10.80 10.87
CA VAL A 66 -21.72 11.35 9.67
C VAL A 66 -21.69 10.32 8.57
N GLU A 67 -22.86 9.99 8.03
CA GLU A 67 -22.99 9.10 6.89
C GLU A 67 -23.13 9.93 5.62
N ARG A 68 -22.39 9.54 4.59
CA ARG A 68 -22.46 10.16 3.27
C ARG A 68 -22.96 9.17 2.23
N HIS A 69 -24.08 9.54 1.59
CA HIS A 69 -24.68 8.76 0.54
C HIS A 69 -25.05 9.66 -0.64
N ASN A 70 -24.67 9.28 -1.88
CA ASN A 70 -24.98 9.99 -3.12
C ASN A 70 -24.67 11.51 -3.08
N GLY A 71 -23.55 11.88 -2.44
CA GLY A 71 -23.11 13.29 -2.37
C GLY A 71 -23.78 14.12 -1.27
N THR A 72 -24.80 13.61 -0.59
CA THR A 72 -25.40 14.21 0.61
C THR A 72 -24.83 13.56 1.87
N ALA A 73 -24.69 14.32 2.93
CA ALA A 73 -24.23 13.82 4.22
C ALA A 73 -25.23 14.22 5.31
N HIS A 74 -25.42 13.34 6.27
CA HIS A 74 -26.29 13.58 7.42
C HIS A 74 -25.67 12.99 8.68
N LEU A 75 -25.91 13.65 9.81
CA LEU A 75 -25.50 13.19 11.11
C LEU A 75 -26.33 11.94 11.47
N ARG A 76 -25.63 10.83 11.77
CA ARG A 76 -26.28 9.58 12.15
C ARG A 76 -26.30 9.37 13.65
N TYR A 77 -25.14 9.59 14.29
CA TYR A 77 -24.98 9.44 15.74
C TYR A 77 -24.21 10.61 16.31
N LYS A 78 -24.59 10.97 17.53
CA LYS A 78 -23.93 11.98 18.34
C LYS A 78 -23.94 11.52 19.80
N TYR A 79 -22.76 11.39 20.37
CA TYR A 79 -22.58 10.98 21.76
C TYR A 79 -21.62 11.93 22.46
N ARG A 80 -21.93 12.26 23.70
CA ARG A 80 -20.96 12.94 24.55
C ARG A 80 -19.90 11.94 24.98
N LEU A 81 -18.64 12.37 25.03
CA LEU A 81 -17.53 11.50 25.41
C LEU A 81 -17.62 11.00 26.86
N ASP A 82 -18.20 11.83 27.75
CA ASP A 82 -18.45 11.47 29.14
C ASP A 82 -19.57 10.42 29.34
N ALA A 83 -20.44 10.25 28.36
CA ALA A 83 -21.47 9.22 28.36
C ALA A 83 -20.97 7.86 27.85
N ILE A 84 -19.78 7.83 27.24
CA ILE A 84 -19.19 6.60 26.71
C ILE A 84 -18.49 5.87 27.86
N GLN A 85 -18.96 4.66 28.18
CA GLN A 85 -18.45 3.82 29.25
C GLN A 85 -17.31 2.91 28.79
N GLY A 86 -17.14 2.73 27.47
CA GLY A 86 -16.08 1.93 26.86
C GLY A 86 -16.30 1.77 25.37
N ALA A 87 -15.29 1.27 24.70
CA ALA A 87 -15.35 0.97 23.26
C ALA A 87 -14.64 -0.34 22.97
N ARG A 88 -15.12 -1.06 21.98
CA ARG A 88 -14.50 -2.32 21.53
C ARG A 88 -14.58 -2.46 20.02
N ILE A 89 -13.68 -3.26 19.50
CA ILE A 89 -13.72 -3.71 18.12
C ILE A 89 -14.28 -5.11 18.06
N GLU A 90 -15.33 -5.29 17.29
CA GLU A 90 -15.80 -6.60 16.89
C GLU A 90 -15.28 -6.94 15.50
N ARG A 91 -14.59 -8.08 15.39
CA ARG A 91 -14.03 -8.55 14.11
C ARG A 91 -14.96 -9.57 13.49
N CYS A 92 -15.42 -9.28 12.29
CA CYS A 92 -16.19 -10.17 11.46
C CYS A 92 -15.35 -10.72 10.29
N VAL A 93 -15.93 -11.63 9.50
CA VAL A 93 -15.27 -12.14 8.31
C VAL A 93 -15.25 -11.05 7.22
N GLY A 94 -14.06 -10.48 6.98
CA GLY A 94 -13.86 -9.46 5.94
C GLY A 94 -14.05 -8.00 6.39
N ASN A 95 -14.65 -7.75 7.56
CA ASN A 95 -14.90 -6.41 8.09
C ASN A 95 -14.75 -6.34 9.61
N GLY A 96 -14.76 -5.13 10.13
CA GLY A 96 -14.79 -4.86 11.56
C GLY A 96 -15.87 -3.83 11.90
N LEU A 97 -16.25 -3.81 13.16
CA LEU A 97 -17.22 -2.89 13.73
C LEU A 97 -16.55 -2.16 14.90
N LEU A 98 -16.76 -0.85 14.98
CA LEU A 98 -16.49 -0.10 16.19
C LEU A 98 -17.78 0.04 16.99
N GLU A 99 -17.79 -0.54 18.17
CA GLU A 99 -18.89 -0.43 19.12
C GLU A 99 -18.48 0.43 20.32
N VAL A 100 -19.43 1.21 20.82
CA VAL A 100 -19.31 1.92 22.09
C VAL A 100 -20.40 1.47 23.04
N THR A 101 -20.12 1.47 24.32
CA THR A 101 -21.10 1.23 25.37
C THR A 101 -21.60 2.57 25.89
N VAL A 102 -22.89 2.83 25.74
CA VAL A 102 -23.58 4.01 26.26
C VAL A 102 -24.82 3.54 26.99
N ASP A 103 -25.03 4.00 28.20
CA ASP A 103 -26.14 3.57 29.08
C ASP A 103 -26.21 2.03 29.23
N GLU A 104 -25.05 1.38 29.42
CA GLU A 104 -24.86 -0.05 29.52
C GLU A 104 -25.25 -0.86 28.28
N LEU A 105 -25.60 -0.18 27.19
CA LEU A 105 -25.97 -0.82 25.92
C LEU A 105 -24.88 -0.65 24.87
N PRO A 106 -24.49 -1.73 24.18
CA PRO A 106 -23.58 -1.63 23.05
C PRO A 106 -24.26 -0.98 21.85
N ARG A 107 -23.57 -0.03 21.24
CA ARG A 107 -24.01 0.70 20.05
C ARG A 107 -22.94 0.62 18.98
N VAL A 108 -23.29 0.09 17.81
CA VAL A 108 -22.40 0.08 16.64
C VAL A 108 -22.34 1.50 16.09
N LEU A 109 -21.14 2.05 15.99
CA LEU A 109 -20.89 3.39 15.45
C LEU A 109 -20.60 3.33 13.95
N VAL A 110 -19.60 2.57 13.55
CA VAL A 110 -19.13 2.49 12.16
C VAL A 110 -18.76 1.06 11.81
N HIS A 111 -18.94 0.74 10.53
CA HIS A 111 -18.46 -0.47 9.88
C HIS A 111 -17.27 -0.11 9.00
N TYR A 112 -16.28 -0.98 8.92
CA TYR A 112 -15.08 -0.74 8.13
C TYR A 112 -14.46 -2.07 7.65
N THR A 113 -13.69 -2.01 6.56
CA THR A 113 -12.94 -3.18 6.10
C THR A 113 -11.75 -3.48 7.02
N ASN A 114 -11.26 -4.72 7.00
CA ASN A 114 -10.13 -5.15 7.83
C ASN A 114 -8.87 -4.29 7.66
N GLU A 115 -8.74 -3.57 6.55
CA GLU A 115 -7.63 -2.65 6.29
C GLU A 115 -7.57 -1.50 7.31
N LEU A 116 -8.73 -1.07 7.82
CA LEU A 116 -8.84 0.03 8.76
C LEU A 116 -8.84 -0.41 10.24
N THR A 117 -8.72 -1.72 10.51
CA THR A 117 -8.81 -2.28 11.87
C THR A 117 -7.83 -1.63 12.84
N ASP A 118 -6.58 -1.39 12.42
CA ASP A 118 -5.57 -0.80 13.31
C ASP A 118 -5.90 0.65 13.66
N ARG A 119 -6.48 1.41 12.74
CA ARG A 119 -6.88 2.80 12.95
C ARG A 119 -8.02 2.88 13.94
N PHE A 120 -9.09 2.11 13.71
CA PHE A 120 -10.23 2.06 14.60
C PHE A 120 -9.89 1.41 15.95
N GLY A 121 -8.91 0.49 15.97
CA GLY A 121 -8.39 -0.12 17.19
C GLY A 121 -7.79 0.88 18.17
N ARG A 122 -7.03 1.85 17.66
CA ARG A 122 -6.46 2.92 18.47
C ARG A 122 -7.53 3.84 19.03
N ILE A 123 -8.55 4.13 18.24
CA ILE A 123 -9.67 4.96 18.71
C ILE A 123 -10.51 4.22 19.75
N ALA A 124 -10.76 2.92 19.57
CA ALA A 124 -11.43 2.10 20.58
C ALA A 124 -10.65 2.08 21.90
N HIS A 125 -9.33 1.92 21.83
CA HIS A 125 -8.47 1.96 23.02
C HIS A 125 -8.51 3.33 23.69
N TYR A 126 -8.38 4.41 22.93
CA TYR A 126 -8.49 5.77 23.44
C TYR A 126 -9.82 6.02 24.15
N LEU A 127 -10.96 5.65 23.53
CA LEU A 127 -12.27 5.83 24.11
C LEU A 127 -12.44 5.02 25.42
N THR A 128 -11.86 3.84 25.48
CA THR A 128 -11.88 3.00 26.69
C THR A 128 -11.01 3.60 27.79
N GLU A 129 -9.77 4.00 27.48
CA GLU A 129 -8.90 4.66 28.46
C GLU A 129 -9.48 5.97 28.97
N ARG A 130 -10.11 6.75 28.09
CA ARG A 130 -10.76 7.99 28.47
C ARG A 130 -11.95 7.75 29.41
N ALA A 131 -12.71 6.68 29.17
CA ALA A 131 -13.82 6.29 30.05
C ALA A 131 -13.32 5.88 31.47
N GLU A 132 -12.12 5.26 31.55
CA GLU A 132 -11.54 4.79 32.80
C GLU A 132 -10.76 5.88 33.56
N ARG A 133 -10.04 6.75 32.84
CA ARG A 133 -9.07 7.71 33.40
C ARG A 133 -9.50 9.17 33.34
N GLY A 134 -10.56 9.48 32.58
CA GLY A 134 -11.05 10.85 32.37
C GLY A 134 -10.36 11.58 31.22
N GLU A 135 -10.32 12.92 31.28
CA GLU A 135 -9.93 13.78 30.15
C GLU A 135 -8.41 13.86 29.89
N GLU A 136 -7.57 13.30 30.75
CA GLU A 136 -6.10 13.41 30.64
C GLU A 136 -5.47 12.47 29.59
N VAL A 137 -6.26 11.71 28.85
CA VAL A 137 -5.75 10.77 27.86
C VAL A 137 -5.50 11.49 26.54
N GLU A 138 -4.25 11.42 26.08
CA GLU A 138 -3.84 11.99 24.79
C GLU A 138 -4.48 11.24 23.62
N LEU A 139 -5.02 11.99 22.66
CA LEU A 139 -5.60 11.40 21.45
C LEU A 139 -4.51 10.78 20.59
N PRO A 140 -4.55 9.45 20.35
CA PRO A 140 -3.54 8.81 19.52
C PRO A 140 -3.71 9.22 18.06
N ASP A 141 -2.60 9.42 17.35
CA ASP A 141 -2.63 9.53 15.91
C ASP A 141 -3.08 8.18 15.28
N PRO A 142 -4.27 8.09 14.68
CA PRO A 142 -4.75 6.84 14.09
C PRO A 142 -3.93 6.40 12.88
N TYR A 143 -3.11 7.30 12.33
CA TYR A 143 -2.21 7.03 11.21
C TYR A 143 -0.77 6.76 11.65
N ALA A 144 -0.42 6.99 12.94
CA ALA A 144 0.90 6.68 13.47
C ALA A 144 1.18 5.18 13.32
N GLY A 145 2.30 4.83 12.68
CA GLY A 145 2.66 3.42 12.41
C GLY A 145 1.69 2.69 11.49
N SER A 146 0.74 3.38 10.87
CA SER A 146 -0.05 2.82 9.78
C SER A 146 0.89 2.50 8.62
N ASN A 147 0.52 1.48 7.82
CA ASN A 147 1.23 1.04 6.64
C ASN A 147 1.26 2.13 5.56
N MET A 148 1.85 3.28 5.89
CA MET A 148 2.02 4.38 4.97
C MET A 148 3.46 4.47 4.50
N CYS A 149 3.62 4.72 3.20
CA CYS A 149 4.93 4.95 2.61
C CYS A 149 5.57 6.21 3.20
N GLN A 150 6.73 6.07 3.83
CA GLN A 150 7.47 7.20 4.43
C GLN A 150 7.91 8.28 3.42
N VAL A 151 7.82 8.00 2.10
CA VAL A 151 8.25 8.91 1.04
C VAL A 151 7.09 9.66 0.41
N CYS A 152 5.95 9.00 0.15
CA CYS A 152 4.83 9.60 -0.58
C CYS A 152 3.49 9.54 0.17
N GLY A 153 3.44 9.01 1.39
CA GLY A 153 2.21 8.92 2.19
C GLY A 153 1.13 7.98 1.65
N ARG A 154 1.42 7.17 0.62
CA ARG A 154 0.45 6.20 0.11
C ARG A 154 0.34 4.99 1.03
N PRO A 155 -0.86 4.41 1.20
CA PRO A 155 -1.01 3.19 1.96
C PRO A 155 -0.20 2.05 1.34
N LEU A 156 0.44 1.28 2.20
CA LEU A 156 1.22 0.10 1.84
C LEU A 156 0.34 -1.15 2.00
N LEU A 157 0.41 -2.05 1.03
CA LEU A 157 -0.29 -3.34 1.08
C LEU A 157 0.29 -4.29 2.13
N ASP A 158 1.53 -4.06 2.54
CA ASP A 158 2.25 -4.88 3.51
C ASP A 158 2.69 -4.02 4.70
N ALA A 159 2.28 -4.42 5.91
CA ALA A 159 2.62 -3.79 7.18
C ALA A 159 4.13 -3.77 7.47
N SER A 160 4.86 -4.73 6.92
CA SER A 160 6.32 -4.82 7.09
C SER A 160 7.10 -3.89 6.17
N ALA A 161 6.48 -3.40 5.10
CA ALA A 161 7.10 -2.51 4.14
C ALA A 161 7.07 -1.06 4.64
N LYS A 162 8.20 -0.38 4.60
CA LYS A 162 8.31 1.05 4.95
C LYS A 162 8.14 1.98 3.76
N VAL A 163 8.24 1.46 2.54
CA VAL A 163 8.24 2.24 1.29
C VAL A 163 7.43 1.52 0.23
N CYS A 164 6.54 2.23 -0.46
CA CYS A 164 5.70 1.64 -1.51
C CYS A 164 6.52 1.24 -2.75
N PRO A 165 6.02 0.28 -3.56
CA PRO A 165 6.70 -0.15 -4.79
C PRO A 165 7.00 0.97 -5.78
N GLY A 166 6.19 2.04 -5.77
CA GLY A 166 6.41 3.22 -6.61
C GLY A 166 7.56 4.13 -6.14
N CYS A 167 7.84 4.16 -4.83
CA CYS A 167 8.90 4.97 -4.23
C CYS A 167 10.21 4.20 -4.03
N VAL A 168 10.19 2.87 -4.19
CA VAL A 168 11.41 2.07 -4.18
C VAL A 168 12.30 2.50 -5.35
N GLN A 169 13.48 2.99 -5.05
CA GLN A 169 14.48 3.34 -6.05
C GLN A 169 15.00 2.07 -6.73
N ARG A 170 14.29 1.64 -7.79
CA ARG A 170 14.58 0.41 -8.55
C ARG A 170 16.05 0.30 -8.96
N GLY A 171 16.65 1.41 -9.35
CA GLY A 171 18.08 1.45 -9.73
C GLY A 171 19.03 1.10 -8.60
N LYS A 172 18.73 1.54 -7.36
CA LYS A 172 19.57 1.27 -6.19
C LYS A 172 19.47 -0.18 -5.74
N THR A 173 18.26 -0.76 -5.82
CA THR A 173 18.00 -2.16 -5.51
C THR A 173 18.64 -3.07 -6.56
N LEU A 174 18.51 -2.75 -7.85
CA LEU A 174 19.13 -3.47 -8.94
C LEU A 174 20.67 -3.45 -8.84
N LYS A 175 21.27 -2.31 -8.50
CA LYS A 175 22.71 -2.19 -8.28
C LYS A 175 23.22 -3.05 -7.12
N ARG A 176 22.43 -3.18 -6.05
CA ARG A 176 22.74 -4.10 -4.93
C ARG A 176 22.64 -5.55 -5.34
N LEU A 177 21.60 -5.94 -6.11
CA LEU A 177 21.45 -7.30 -6.63
C LEU A 177 22.59 -7.66 -7.59
N LEU A 178 22.97 -6.74 -8.51
CA LEU A 178 24.13 -6.92 -9.39
C LEU A 178 25.44 -7.02 -8.59
N GLY A 179 25.55 -6.31 -7.47
CA GLY A 179 26.71 -6.44 -6.56
C GLY A 179 26.84 -7.83 -5.95
N LEU A 180 25.72 -8.47 -5.60
CA LEU A 180 25.69 -9.86 -5.10
C LEU A 180 26.05 -10.87 -6.19
N ALA A 181 25.78 -10.58 -7.46
CA ALA A 181 26.12 -11.41 -8.58
C ALA A 181 27.63 -11.31 -8.98
N LYS A 182 28.33 -10.27 -8.52
CA LYS A 182 29.73 -9.98 -8.87
C LYS A 182 30.69 -11.20 -8.73
N PRO A 183 30.66 -11.99 -7.62
CA PRO A 183 31.51 -13.15 -7.48
C PRO A 183 31.24 -14.26 -8.52
N TYR A 184 30.04 -14.28 -9.09
CA TYR A 184 29.64 -15.31 -10.08
C TYR A 184 29.75 -14.86 -11.52
N TRP A 185 30.31 -13.68 -11.79
CA TRP A 185 30.41 -13.12 -13.14
C TRP A 185 31.22 -14.02 -14.09
N GLY A 186 32.25 -14.69 -13.57
CA GLY A 186 33.01 -15.66 -14.35
C GLY A 186 32.16 -16.84 -14.84
N SER A 187 31.37 -17.43 -13.93
CA SER A 187 30.45 -18.51 -14.28
C SER A 187 29.32 -18.05 -15.22
N MET A 188 28.78 -16.87 -15.00
CA MET A 188 27.77 -16.30 -15.89
C MET A 188 28.33 -16.03 -17.29
N ALA A 189 29.52 -15.47 -17.39
CA ALA A 189 30.21 -15.26 -18.68
C ALA A 189 30.51 -16.58 -19.40
N ALA A 190 30.92 -17.62 -18.66
CA ALA A 190 31.12 -18.94 -19.21
C ALA A 190 29.84 -19.56 -19.78
N ILE A 191 28.73 -19.46 -19.03
CA ILE A 191 27.40 -19.95 -19.46
C ILE A 191 26.96 -19.22 -20.74
N VAL A 192 27.05 -17.90 -20.76
CA VAL A 192 26.67 -17.07 -21.91
C VAL A 192 27.58 -17.39 -23.09
N GLY A 193 28.90 -17.57 -22.87
CA GLY A 193 29.84 -17.94 -23.90
C GLY A 193 29.51 -19.31 -24.50
N LEU A 194 29.23 -20.32 -23.67
CA LEU A 194 28.82 -21.64 -24.14
C LEU A 194 27.48 -21.59 -24.91
N LEU A 195 26.54 -20.79 -24.48
CA LEU A 195 25.25 -20.63 -25.16
C LEU A 195 25.42 -19.98 -26.54
N VAL A 196 26.27 -18.95 -26.65
CA VAL A 196 26.59 -18.32 -27.93
C VAL A 196 27.33 -19.31 -28.84
N LEU A 197 28.27 -20.06 -28.31
CA LEU A 197 29.01 -21.10 -29.06
C LEU A 197 28.07 -22.19 -29.56
N GLY A 198 27.16 -22.70 -28.70
CA GLY A 198 26.16 -23.69 -29.08
C GLY A 198 25.27 -23.17 -30.21
N THR A 199 24.72 -21.94 -30.05
CA THR A 199 23.92 -21.33 -31.10
C THR A 199 24.67 -21.14 -32.43
N ALA A 200 25.94 -20.77 -32.35
CA ALA A 200 26.78 -20.65 -33.56
C ALA A 200 26.99 -22.01 -34.25
N LEU A 201 27.23 -23.08 -33.46
CA LEU A 201 27.33 -24.44 -33.99
C LEU A 201 26.01 -24.91 -34.61
N ASP A 202 24.86 -24.62 -33.98
CA ASP A 202 23.54 -25.00 -34.51
C ASP A 202 23.19 -24.28 -35.83
N LEU A 203 23.70 -23.06 -36.03
CA LEU A 203 23.52 -22.30 -37.28
C LEU A 203 24.49 -22.73 -38.39
N THR A 204 25.56 -23.44 -38.07
CA THR A 204 26.57 -23.85 -39.03
C THR A 204 26.07 -24.89 -40.07
N PRO A 205 25.31 -25.95 -39.70
CA PRO A 205 24.75 -26.90 -40.65
C PRO A 205 23.90 -26.28 -41.77
N PRO A 206 22.91 -25.40 -41.47
CA PRO A 206 22.10 -24.79 -42.54
C PRO A 206 22.93 -23.89 -43.43
N TYR A 207 23.94 -23.20 -42.88
CA TYR A 207 24.87 -22.40 -43.68
C TYR A 207 25.72 -23.26 -44.62
N LEU A 208 26.30 -24.34 -44.10
CA LEU A 208 27.10 -25.29 -44.91
C LEU A 208 26.26 -25.98 -45.99
N THR A 209 25.00 -26.30 -45.66
CA THR A 209 24.06 -26.86 -46.65
C THR A 209 23.76 -25.87 -47.78
N ARG A 210 23.63 -24.60 -47.47
CA ARG A 210 23.49 -23.56 -48.49
C ARG A 210 24.73 -23.46 -49.36
N VAL A 211 25.91 -23.40 -48.79
CA VAL A 211 27.18 -23.38 -49.55
C VAL A 211 27.32 -24.63 -50.42
N LEU A 212 26.93 -25.81 -49.90
CA LEU A 212 26.94 -27.05 -50.66
C LEU A 212 26.07 -26.97 -51.92
N ILE A 213 24.87 -26.40 -51.80
CA ILE A 213 23.92 -26.30 -52.93
C ILE A 213 24.36 -25.21 -53.92
N ASP A 214 24.71 -24.02 -53.41
CA ASP A 214 24.95 -22.84 -54.25
C ASP A 214 26.36 -22.87 -54.90
N ASP A 215 27.40 -23.31 -54.17
CA ASP A 215 28.78 -23.17 -54.63
C ASP A 215 29.42 -24.49 -55.08
N VAL A 216 28.96 -25.63 -54.54
CA VAL A 216 29.59 -26.93 -54.87
C VAL A 216 28.80 -27.74 -55.91
N LEU A 217 27.44 -27.76 -55.80
CA LEU A 217 26.60 -28.50 -56.74
C LEU A 217 26.10 -27.68 -57.93
N ALA A 218 26.27 -26.36 -57.95
CA ALA A 218 25.91 -25.52 -59.10
C ALA A 218 26.76 -25.91 -60.35
N VAL A 219 26.20 -25.60 -61.51
CA VAL A 219 26.79 -26.04 -62.83
C VAL A 219 28.21 -25.65 -63.06
N ASN A 220 28.79 -24.68 -62.35
CA ASN A 220 30.21 -24.30 -62.34
C ASN A 220 30.86 -24.46 -60.95
N GLY A 221 30.34 -25.35 -60.10
CA GLY A 221 30.84 -25.58 -58.76
C GLY A 221 32.24 -26.17 -58.69
N ARG A 222 32.84 -26.09 -57.50
CA ARG A 222 34.18 -26.63 -57.22
C ARG A 222 34.08 -28.01 -56.56
N PRO A 223 34.14 -29.09 -57.27
CA PRO A 223 33.99 -30.45 -56.72
C PRO A 223 35.05 -30.79 -55.67
N ASP A 224 36.22 -30.11 -55.69
CA ASP A 224 37.31 -30.33 -54.73
C ASP A 224 36.93 -29.99 -53.29
N TRP A 225 35.90 -29.12 -53.08
CA TRP A 225 35.41 -28.68 -51.76
C TRP A 225 34.38 -29.63 -51.20
N LEU A 226 33.79 -30.51 -52.00
CA LEU A 226 32.70 -31.41 -51.58
C LEU A 226 33.10 -32.26 -50.37
N ALA A 227 34.29 -32.84 -50.39
CA ALA A 227 34.83 -33.71 -49.34
C ALA A 227 34.96 -32.90 -47.99
N TYR A 228 35.42 -31.65 -48.05
CA TYR A 228 35.62 -30.81 -46.87
C TYR A 228 34.31 -30.39 -46.26
N VAL A 229 33.34 -30.03 -47.07
CA VAL A 229 32.03 -29.60 -46.60
C VAL A 229 31.25 -30.77 -45.97
N VAL A 230 31.31 -31.96 -46.60
CA VAL A 230 30.70 -33.18 -46.05
C VAL A 230 31.37 -33.61 -44.75
N LEU A 231 32.70 -33.55 -44.69
CA LEU A 231 33.43 -33.84 -43.44
C LEU A 231 33.14 -32.88 -42.32
N ALA A 232 33.00 -31.59 -42.63
CA ALA A 232 32.59 -30.56 -41.67
C ALA A 232 31.15 -30.77 -41.14
N LEU A 233 30.22 -31.13 -42.01
CA LEU A 233 28.83 -31.46 -41.60
C LEU A 233 28.78 -32.71 -40.71
N LEU A 234 29.59 -33.75 -41.04
CA LEU A 234 29.69 -34.96 -40.21
C LEU A 234 30.31 -34.67 -38.85
N ALA A 235 31.32 -33.80 -38.78
CA ALA A 235 32.00 -33.45 -37.53
C ALA A 235 31.11 -32.61 -36.57
N ILE A 236 30.16 -31.85 -37.10
CA ILE A 236 29.23 -31.04 -36.30
C ILE A 236 27.99 -31.85 -35.90
N GLY A 237 27.61 -32.87 -36.67
CA GLY A 237 26.42 -33.70 -36.43
C GLY A 237 26.66 -34.92 -35.52
N LEU A 238 27.90 -35.18 -35.10
CA LEU A 238 28.29 -36.21 -34.11
C LEU A 238 28.45 -35.61 -32.72
#